data_d137efb75866fe49d8db987e613d999e
#
_entry.id   d137efb75866fe49d8db987e613d999e
#
_cell.length_a   1.000
_cell.length_b   1.000
_cell.length_c   1.000
_cell.angle_alpha   90.00
_cell.angle_beta   90.00
_cell.angle_gamma   90.00
#
_symmetry.space_group_name_H-M   'P 1'
#
loop_
_entity.id
_entity.type
_entity.pdbx_description
1 polymer ?
#
loop_
_entity_poly.entity_id
_entity_poly.type
_entity_poly.pdbx_seq_one_letter_code
_entity_poly.pdbx_strand_id
1 'polypeptide(L)'
;MTLFKDKVAIISGASAGIGRAAAKLFAAEGACVVVTARRQAELDGLVGEISAAGGEAAAVAGDIRDEALHARLVATAVERFGGLDIAFNNAGGTSSYGSISETSLADWRENIDLNLTSGFLAAKHQAPAMMKRGGGSMIFTSTFVGYSAGMPGMGPYAAAKAGLIGLVQVLAAELGTQNIRVNALLPGGVDTQANPINFPGALPETVAFINGLHALKRVAQPEEIAKAACFLASDMASFVTGSAMLADGGVSISRT
;
A
#
# COMPACT_ATOMS: atom_id res chain seq x y z
N MET A 1 -22.44 10.74 -6.08
CA MET A 1 -22.41 9.78 -4.94
C MET A 1 -20.96 9.58 -4.57
N THR A 2 -20.61 9.77 -3.32
CA THR A 2 -19.26 9.48 -2.78
C THR A 2 -19.15 7.98 -2.54
N LEU A 3 -18.02 7.36 -2.94
CA LEU A 3 -17.82 5.90 -2.86
C LEU A 3 -17.71 5.39 -1.42
N PHE A 4 -17.25 6.24 -0.50
CA PHE A 4 -16.87 5.84 0.87
C PHE A 4 -17.62 6.62 1.95
N LYS A 5 -18.83 7.12 1.66
CA LYS A 5 -19.65 7.77 2.67
C LYS A 5 -19.84 6.86 3.90
N ASP A 6 -19.61 7.41 5.08
CA ASP A 6 -19.72 6.71 6.38
C ASP A 6 -18.75 5.52 6.55
N LYS A 7 -17.69 5.43 5.71
CA LYS A 7 -16.62 4.43 5.82
C LYS A 7 -15.41 4.98 6.56
N VAL A 8 -14.72 4.11 7.25
CA VAL A 8 -13.47 4.41 7.96
C VAL A 8 -12.32 3.64 7.32
N ALA A 9 -11.26 4.36 6.95
CA ALA A 9 -10.10 3.78 6.28
C ALA A 9 -8.80 4.00 7.08
N ILE A 10 -7.98 2.97 7.20
CA ILE A 10 -6.58 3.08 7.65
C ILE A 10 -5.70 3.07 6.39
N ILE A 11 -4.75 4.03 6.29
CA ILE A 11 -3.82 4.14 5.16
C ILE A 11 -2.40 4.27 5.70
N SER A 12 -1.55 3.29 5.39
CA SER A 12 -0.15 3.33 5.79
C SER A 12 0.76 3.86 4.66
N GLY A 13 1.93 4.42 5.05
CA GLY A 13 2.85 5.06 4.11
C GLY A 13 2.31 6.39 3.57
N ALA A 14 1.48 7.09 4.36
CA ALA A 14 0.74 8.26 3.91
C ALA A 14 1.53 9.57 3.89
N SER A 15 2.82 9.59 4.30
CA SER A 15 3.62 10.83 4.29
C SER A 15 3.97 11.34 2.89
N ALA A 16 3.93 10.48 1.86
CA ALA A 16 4.28 10.84 0.48
C ALA A 16 3.68 9.84 -0.53
N GLY A 17 3.82 10.13 -1.83
CA GLY A 17 3.55 9.23 -2.94
C GLY A 17 2.15 8.64 -2.92
N ILE A 18 2.06 7.34 -3.20
CA ILE A 18 0.79 6.59 -3.34
C ILE A 18 -0.09 6.71 -2.10
N GLY A 19 0.47 6.52 -0.90
CA GLY A 19 -0.29 6.57 0.35
C GLY A 19 -0.91 7.94 0.62
N ARG A 20 -0.16 9.04 0.33
CA ARG A 20 -0.67 10.41 0.45
C ARG A 20 -1.79 10.67 -0.55
N ALA A 21 -1.58 10.29 -1.81
CA ALA A 21 -2.60 10.44 -2.85
C ALA A 21 -3.87 9.63 -2.52
N ALA A 22 -3.72 8.40 -2.02
CA ALA A 22 -4.85 7.57 -1.60
C ALA A 22 -5.60 8.18 -0.42
N ALA A 23 -4.91 8.72 0.59
CA ALA A 23 -5.54 9.34 1.75
C ALA A 23 -6.42 10.54 1.33
N LYS A 24 -5.90 11.39 0.44
CA LYS A 24 -6.66 12.52 -0.11
C LYS A 24 -7.86 12.06 -0.93
N LEU A 25 -7.68 11.06 -1.80
CA LEU A 25 -8.75 10.52 -2.63
C LEU A 25 -9.85 9.86 -1.78
N PHE A 26 -9.48 9.03 -0.80
CA PHE A 26 -10.46 8.33 0.04
C PHE A 26 -11.26 9.31 0.89
N ALA A 27 -10.60 10.34 1.44
CA ALA A 27 -11.29 11.42 2.15
C ALA A 27 -12.23 12.23 1.23
N ALA A 28 -11.80 12.56 0.01
CA ALA A 28 -12.64 13.24 -0.98
C ALA A 28 -13.86 12.40 -1.40
N GLU A 29 -13.72 11.07 -1.36
CA GLU A 29 -14.81 10.12 -1.58
C GLU A 29 -15.66 9.85 -0.33
N GLY A 30 -15.44 10.59 0.77
CA GLY A 30 -16.29 10.61 1.96
C GLY A 30 -15.84 9.68 3.10
N ALA A 31 -14.65 9.06 3.02
CA ALA A 31 -14.12 8.28 4.13
C ALA A 31 -13.54 9.17 5.24
N CYS A 32 -13.74 8.76 6.51
CA CYS A 32 -12.87 9.18 7.60
C CYS A 32 -11.56 8.40 7.52
N VAL A 33 -10.38 9.07 7.49
CA VAL A 33 -9.11 8.38 7.27
C VAL A 33 -8.18 8.45 8.47
N VAL A 34 -7.62 7.32 8.89
CA VAL A 34 -6.51 7.23 9.83
C VAL A 34 -5.23 7.00 9.03
N VAL A 35 -4.31 7.98 9.09
CA VAL A 35 -3.09 7.97 8.29
C VAL A 35 -1.87 7.69 9.15
N THR A 36 -0.95 6.84 8.65
CA THR A 36 0.29 6.53 9.37
C THR A 36 1.52 6.57 8.48
N ALA A 37 2.60 7.05 9.07
CA ALA A 37 3.98 7.01 8.58
C ALA A 37 4.92 7.35 9.75
N ARG A 38 6.25 7.33 9.51
CA ARG A 38 7.24 7.67 10.54
C ARG A 38 7.34 9.17 10.86
N ARG A 39 7.03 10.04 9.88
CA ARG A 39 7.22 11.50 9.97
C ARG A 39 5.93 12.18 10.39
N GLN A 40 5.84 12.61 11.65
CA GLN A 40 4.65 13.26 12.20
C GLN A 40 4.28 14.54 11.44
N ALA A 41 5.24 15.45 11.20
CA ALA A 41 4.96 16.71 10.53
C ALA A 41 4.31 16.56 9.14
N GLU A 42 4.73 15.54 8.37
CA GLU A 42 4.14 15.24 7.07
C GLU A 42 2.68 14.74 7.19
N LEU A 43 2.41 13.98 8.26
CA LEU A 43 1.05 13.51 8.53
C LEU A 43 0.16 14.65 9.00
N ASP A 44 0.66 15.54 9.85
CA ASP A 44 -0.09 16.72 10.32
C ASP A 44 -0.44 17.66 9.15
N GLY A 45 0.52 17.85 8.22
CA GLY A 45 0.27 18.59 6.99
C GLY A 45 -0.82 17.92 6.13
N LEU A 46 -0.78 16.59 5.98
CA LEU A 46 -1.80 15.85 5.23
C LEU A 46 -3.18 15.95 5.89
N VAL A 47 -3.26 15.80 7.21
CA VAL A 47 -4.51 15.99 7.97
C VAL A 47 -5.07 17.39 7.78
N GLY A 48 -4.20 18.41 7.85
CA GLY A 48 -4.60 19.80 7.57
C GLY A 48 -5.16 20.00 6.16
N GLU A 49 -4.53 19.42 5.14
CA GLU A 49 -5.03 19.50 3.75
C GLU A 49 -6.38 18.80 3.58
N ILE A 50 -6.56 17.61 4.17
CA ILE A 50 -7.81 16.86 4.11
C ILE A 50 -8.92 17.64 4.82
N SER A 51 -8.64 18.20 6.00
CA SER A 51 -9.61 19.00 6.77
C SER A 51 -9.99 20.29 6.05
N ALA A 52 -9.04 20.97 5.41
CA ALA A 52 -9.30 22.16 4.61
C ALA A 52 -10.18 21.87 3.39
N ALA A 53 -10.13 20.62 2.86
CA ALA A 53 -11.00 20.14 1.79
C ALA A 53 -12.37 19.61 2.29
N GLY A 54 -12.67 19.70 3.61
CA GLY A 54 -13.93 19.27 4.20
C GLY A 54 -13.98 17.78 4.57
N GLY A 55 -12.86 17.06 4.52
CA GLY A 55 -12.74 15.66 4.93
C GLY A 55 -12.33 15.49 6.40
N GLU A 56 -12.41 14.27 6.90
CA GLU A 56 -12.00 13.93 8.26
C GLU A 56 -10.78 13.02 8.27
N ALA A 57 -9.76 13.37 9.07
CA ALA A 57 -8.53 12.60 9.17
C ALA A 57 -7.95 12.58 10.60
N ALA A 58 -7.22 11.53 10.93
CA ALA A 58 -6.42 11.41 12.14
C ALA A 58 -5.02 10.89 11.81
N ALA A 59 -3.98 11.46 12.40
CA ALA A 59 -2.61 11.01 12.25
C ALA A 59 -2.15 10.16 13.43
N VAL A 60 -1.47 9.05 13.14
CA VAL A 60 -0.79 8.20 14.14
C VAL A 60 0.60 7.89 13.61
N ALA A 61 1.61 8.58 14.08
CA ALA A 61 2.99 8.32 13.64
C ALA A 61 3.57 7.07 14.28
N GLY A 62 4.39 6.34 13.51
CA GLY A 62 5.11 5.17 13.98
C GLY A 62 5.73 4.35 12.85
N ASP A 63 6.46 3.31 13.26
CA ASP A 63 7.05 2.33 12.35
C ASP A 63 6.12 1.13 12.20
N ILE A 64 5.79 0.76 10.96
CA ILE A 64 4.90 -0.38 10.67
C ILE A 64 5.48 -1.75 11.10
N ARG A 65 6.74 -1.81 11.47
CA ARG A 65 7.38 -3.00 12.06
C ARG A 65 7.03 -3.17 13.55
N ASP A 66 6.51 -2.10 14.18
CA ASP A 66 6.08 -2.13 15.57
C ASP A 66 4.61 -2.60 15.66
N GLU A 67 4.40 -3.76 16.29
CA GLU A 67 3.06 -4.33 16.48
C GLU A 67 2.13 -3.38 17.26
N ALA A 68 2.66 -2.64 18.24
CA ALA A 68 1.87 -1.70 19.02
C ALA A 68 1.30 -0.55 18.17
N LEU A 69 1.97 -0.17 17.07
CA LEU A 69 1.43 0.80 16.14
C LEU A 69 0.10 0.31 15.52
N HIS A 70 0.05 -0.93 15.08
CA HIS A 70 -1.16 -1.50 14.45
C HIS A 70 -2.34 -1.51 15.42
N ALA A 71 -2.10 -1.84 16.69
CA ALA A 71 -3.12 -1.75 17.73
C ALA A 71 -3.62 -0.31 17.91
N ARG A 72 -2.71 0.69 17.98
CA ARG A 72 -3.09 2.11 18.09
C ARG A 72 -3.86 2.61 16.87
N LEU A 73 -3.50 2.20 15.65
CA LEU A 73 -4.20 2.57 14.43
C LEU A 73 -5.66 2.11 14.46
N VAL A 74 -5.87 0.85 14.82
CA VAL A 74 -7.23 0.28 14.94
C VAL A 74 -8.00 0.94 16.07
N ALA A 75 -7.38 1.15 17.24
CA ALA A 75 -8.00 1.87 18.35
C ALA A 75 -8.44 3.28 17.92
N THR A 76 -7.57 4.03 17.23
CA THR A 76 -7.91 5.38 16.71
C THR A 76 -9.09 5.33 15.74
N ALA A 77 -9.12 4.35 14.82
CA ALA A 77 -10.23 4.19 13.88
C ALA A 77 -11.56 3.91 14.61
N VAL A 78 -11.55 3.03 15.60
CA VAL A 78 -12.72 2.65 16.36
C VAL A 78 -13.19 3.79 17.28
N GLU A 79 -12.29 4.40 18.04
CA GLU A 79 -12.62 5.42 19.05
C GLU A 79 -13.05 6.74 18.42
N ARG A 80 -12.39 7.16 17.33
CA ARG A 80 -12.70 8.45 16.70
C ARG A 80 -13.79 8.39 15.65
N PHE A 81 -13.87 7.26 14.91
CA PHE A 81 -14.71 7.14 13.73
C PHE A 81 -15.69 5.96 13.76
N GLY A 82 -15.70 5.17 14.86
CA GLY A 82 -16.72 4.14 15.13
C GLY A 82 -16.46 2.77 14.50
N GLY A 83 -15.31 2.53 13.85
CA GLY A 83 -15.00 1.21 13.29
C GLY A 83 -13.91 1.21 12.23
N LEU A 84 -13.78 0.11 11.48
CA LEU A 84 -12.83 -0.03 10.37
C LEU A 84 -13.51 -0.76 9.21
N ASP A 85 -13.60 -0.11 8.06
CA ASP A 85 -14.19 -0.66 6.83
C ASP A 85 -13.13 -0.96 5.76
N ILE A 86 -12.06 -0.13 5.68
CA ILE A 86 -11.06 -0.20 4.63
C ILE A 86 -9.66 -0.15 5.24
N ALA A 87 -8.75 -0.98 4.76
CA ALA A 87 -7.33 -0.89 5.10
C ALA A 87 -6.47 -0.90 3.83
N PHE A 88 -5.79 0.20 3.57
CA PHE A 88 -4.78 0.28 2.52
C PHE A 88 -3.38 0.20 3.13
N ASN A 89 -2.87 -1.03 3.20
CA ASN A 89 -1.55 -1.39 3.72
C ASN A 89 -0.50 -1.13 2.62
N ASN A 90 -0.14 0.13 2.45
CA ASN A 90 0.71 0.59 1.37
C ASN A 90 2.17 0.81 1.79
N ALA A 91 2.45 1.04 3.07
CA ALA A 91 3.81 1.25 3.55
C ALA A 91 4.72 0.07 3.23
N GLY A 92 5.93 0.37 2.81
CA GLY A 92 6.95 -0.61 2.42
C GLY A 92 8.06 0.06 1.63
N GLY A 93 8.95 -0.72 1.09
CA GLY A 93 10.06 -0.23 0.27
C GLY A 93 11.23 -1.19 0.26
N THR A 94 12.28 -0.83 -0.45
CA THR A 94 13.56 -1.56 -0.48
C THR A 94 14.53 -0.89 0.48
N SER A 95 15.17 -1.67 1.35
CA SER A 95 16.21 -1.18 2.26
C SER A 95 17.62 -1.32 1.67
N SER A 96 17.80 -2.23 0.71
CA SER A 96 19.10 -2.51 0.08
C SER A 96 18.95 -3.03 -1.33
N TYR A 97 19.96 -2.78 -2.15
CA TYR A 97 20.14 -3.34 -3.49
C TYR A 97 21.48 -4.04 -3.54
N GLY A 98 21.58 -5.20 -4.19
CA GLY A 98 22.81 -5.93 -4.35
C GLY A 98 22.61 -7.35 -4.87
N SER A 99 23.71 -8.01 -5.28
CA SER A 99 23.66 -9.42 -5.67
C SER A 99 23.25 -10.28 -4.47
N ILE A 100 22.64 -11.44 -4.73
CA ILE A 100 22.21 -12.34 -3.65
C ILE A 100 23.39 -12.87 -2.83
N SER A 101 24.57 -13.02 -3.44
CA SER A 101 25.79 -13.47 -2.77
C SER A 101 26.36 -12.42 -1.80
N GLU A 102 26.04 -11.14 -1.99
CA GLU A 102 26.50 -10.03 -1.18
C GLU A 102 25.43 -9.56 -0.16
N THR A 103 24.21 -10.04 -0.30
CA THR A 103 23.10 -9.70 0.58
C THR A 103 23.36 -10.25 2.00
N SER A 104 23.45 -9.38 2.98
CA SER A 104 23.60 -9.80 4.37
C SER A 104 22.28 -10.40 4.91
N LEU A 105 22.39 -11.27 5.93
CA LEU A 105 21.20 -11.78 6.61
C LEU A 105 20.41 -10.65 7.31
N ALA A 106 21.08 -9.58 7.70
CA ALA A 106 20.44 -8.40 8.28
C ALA A 106 19.57 -7.67 7.25
N ASP A 107 20.09 -7.41 6.04
CA ASP A 107 19.35 -6.80 4.94
C ASP A 107 18.16 -7.67 4.50
N TRP A 108 18.37 -8.99 4.46
CA TRP A 108 17.29 -9.94 4.20
C TRP A 108 16.16 -9.78 5.21
N ARG A 109 16.48 -9.84 6.52
CA ARG A 109 15.50 -9.73 7.61
C ARG A 109 14.79 -8.38 7.59
N GLU A 110 15.52 -7.30 7.39
CA GLU A 110 14.93 -5.96 7.31
C GLU A 110 13.90 -5.85 6.18
N ASN A 111 14.19 -6.39 4.99
CA ASN A 111 13.22 -6.40 3.89
C ASN A 111 11.99 -7.26 4.19
N ILE A 112 12.16 -8.43 4.83
CA ILE A 112 11.07 -9.29 5.27
C ILE A 112 10.20 -8.56 6.31
N ASP A 113 10.82 -7.96 7.32
CA ASP A 113 10.10 -7.26 8.39
C ASP A 113 9.33 -6.05 7.86
N LEU A 114 9.97 -5.27 6.97
CA LEU A 114 9.36 -4.08 6.41
C LEU A 114 8.19 -4.38 5.47
N ASN A 115 8.25 -5.44 4.67
CA ASN A 115 7.30 -5.67 3.58
C ASN A 115 6.35 -6.84 3.79
N LEU A 116 6.72 -7.84 4.59
CA LEU A 116 5.90 -9.04 4.83
C LEU A 116 5.42 -9.12 6.28
N THR A 117 6.33 -9.07 7.27
CA THR A 117 5.95 -9.13 8.69
C THR A 117 5.00 -7.99 9.04
N SER A 118 5.27 -6.76 8.56
CA SER A 118 4.37 -5.62 8.75
C SER A 118 2.96 -5.84 8.17
N GLY A 119 2.86 -6.51 7.02
CA GLY A 119 1.58 -6.90 6.41
C GLY A 119 0.81 -7.90 7.27
N PHE A 120 1.50 -8.90 7.83
CA PHE A 120 0.91 -9.82 8.80
C PHE A 120 0.41 -9.09 10.05
N LEU A 121 1.23 -8.21 10.65
CA LEU A 121 0.84 -7.43 11.83
C LEU A 121 -0.39 -6.55 11.54
N ALA A 122 -0.43 -5.92 10.38
CA ALA A 122 -1.58 -5.15 9.96
C ALA A 122 -2.86 -6.01 9.90
N ALA A 123 -2.82 -7.14 9.20
CA ALA A 123 -3.96 -8.05 9.09
C ALA A 123 -4.44 -8.56 10.46
N LYS A 124 -3.50 -8.96 11.33
CA LYS A 124 -3.76 -9.46 12.68
C LYS A 124 -4.64 -8.51 13.51
N HIS A 125 -4.38 -7.20 13.41
CA HIS A 125 -5.11 -6.19 14.18
C HIS A 125 -6.35 -5.65 13.45
N GLN A 126 -6.31 -5.55 12.12
CA GLN A 126 -7.39 -4.99 11.30
C GLN A 126 -8.56 -5.96 11.14
N ALA A 127 -8.31 -7.27 10.95
CA ALA A 127 -9.36 -8.26 10.70
C ALA A 127 -10.43 -8.31 11.80
N PRO A 128 -10.08 -8.39 13.10
CA PRO A 128 -11.10 -8.40 14.16
C PRO A 128 -11.97 -7.14 14.20
N ALA A 129 -11.42 -5.98 13.85
CA ALA A 129 -12.19 -4.73 13.82
C ALA A 129 -13.16 -4.70 12.63
N MET A 130 -12.73 -5.17 11.45
CA MET A 130 -13.60 -5.31 10.28
C MET A 130 -14.70 -6.36 10.51
N MET A 131 -14.41 -7.49 11.16
CA MET A 131 -15.41 -8.48 11.54
C MET A 131 -16.50 -7.85 12.42
N LYS A 132 -16.13 -7.05 13.42
CA LYS A 132 -17.08 -6.33 14.29
C LYS A 132 -17.91 -5.30 13.51
N ARG A 133 -17.37 -4.76 12.41
CA ARG A 133 -18.06 -3.81 11.54
C ARG A 133 -19.01 -4.51 10.54
N GLY A 134 -18.89 -5.84 10.39
CA GLY A 134 -19.72 -6.65 9.50
C GLY A 134 -19.12 -6.86 8.11
N GLY A 135 -17.85 -6.56 7.91
CA GLY A 135 -17.13 -6.75 6.66
C GLY A 135 -16.12 -5.65 6.38
N GLY A 136 -15.50 -5.69 5.21
CA GLY A 136 -14.53 -4.68 4.83
C GLY A 136 -13.67 -5.04 3.61
N SER A 137 -12.68 -4.18 3.32
CA SER A 137 -11.70 -4.41 2.26
C SER A 137 -10.29 -4.13 2.74
N MET A 138 -9.41 -5.14 2.66
CA MET A 138 -7.97 -4.99 2.89
C MET A 138 -7.24 -4.99 1.56
N ILE A 139 -6.37 -4.02 1.35
CA ILE A 139 -5.51 -3.93 0.18
C ILE A 139 -4.06 -3.86 0.65
N PHE A 140 -3.20 -4.70 0.08
CA PHE A 140 -1.77 -4.72 0.34
C PHE A 140 -1.01 -4.30 -0.92
N THR A 141 -0.14 -3.30 -0.81
CA THR A 141 0.73 -2.91 -1.90
C THR A 141 1.87 -3.91 -2.02
N SER A 142 1.82 -4.73 -3.07
CA SER A 142 2.91 -5.59 -3.51
C SER A 142 3.65 -4.93 -4.68
N THR A 143 4.10 -5.69 -5.66
CA THR A 143 4.83 -5.21 -6.84
C THR A 143 4.79 -6.25 -7.95
N PHE A 144 5.05 -5.84 -9.18
CA PHE A 144 5.31 -6.76 -10.29
C PHE A 144 6.62 -7.54 -10.12
N VAL A 145 7.58 -6.99 -9.36
CA VAL A 145 8.89 -7.61 -9.10
C VAL A 145 8.74 -8.84 -8.21
N GLY A 146 9.21 -9.98 -8.67
CA GLY A 146 9.05 -11.26 -7.99
C GLY A 146 7.68 -11.93 -8.21
N TYR A 147 6.75 -11.25 -8.89
CA TYR A 147 5.48 -11.83 -9.34
C TYR A 147 5.50 -12.16 -10.84
N SER A 148 5.77 -11.19 -11.68
CA SER A 148 5.76 -11.34 -13.14
C SER A 148 7.12 -11.09 -13.80
N ALA A 149 8.04 -10.44 -13.09
CA ALA A 149 9.40 -10.16 -13.57
C ALA A 149 10.42 -10.27 -12.45
N GLY A 150 11.62 -10.79 -12.78
CA GLY A 150 12.79 -10.72 -11.91
C GLY A 150 13.58 -9.46 -12.19
N MET A 151 14.01 -8.75 -11.14
CA MET A 151 14.92 -7.61 -11.27
C MET A 151 16.21 -7.90 -10.49
N PRO A 152 17.36 -7.93 -11.16
CA PRO A 152 18.65 -8.14 -10.50
C PRO A 152 18.85 -7.14 -9.34
N GLY A 153 19.40 -7.62 -8.24
CA GLY A 153 19.67 -6.79 -7.06
C GLY A 153 18.49 -6.59 -6.10
N MET A 154 17.30 -7.13 -6.40
CA MET A 154 16.09 -6.94 -5.58
C MET A 154 15.62 -8.23 -4.89
N GLY A 155 16.49 -9.20 -4.67
CA GLY A 155 16.13 -10.53 -4.14
C GLY A 155 15.30 -10.51 -2.85
N PRO A 156 15.76 -9.87 -1.74
CA PRO A 156 15.02 -9.83 -0.48
C PRO A 156 13.65 -9.13 -0.59
N TYR A 157 13.61 -8.02 -1.31
CA TYR A 157 12.38 -7.27 -1.58
C TYR A 157 11.37 -8.11 -2.39
N ALA A 158 11.84 -8.72 -3.48
CA ALA A 158 11.02 -9.59 -4.32
C ALA A 158 10.43 -10.76 -3.52
N ALA A 159 11.24 -11.43 -2.69
CA ALA A 159 10.80 -12.53 -1.85
C ALA A 159 9.72 -12.08 -0.84
N ALA A 160 9.93 -10.94 -0.16
CA ALA A 160 8.97 -10.40 0.78
C ALA A 160 7.63 -10.03 0.11
N LYS A 161 7.68 -9.36 -1.04
CA LYS A 161 6.48 -8.93 -1.78
C LYS A 161 5.75 -10.09 -2.45
N ALA A 162 6.46 -11.14 -2.91
CA ALA A 162 5.84 -12.37 -3.38
C ALA A 162 5.16 -13.13 -2.21
N GLY A 163 5.82 -13.22 -1.04
CA GLY A 163 5.24 -13.79 0.17
C GLY A 163 3.95 -13.08 0.61
N LEU A 164 3.89 -11.75 0.42
CA LEU A 164 2.68 -10.97 0.72
C LEU A 164 1.48 -11.39 -0.15
N ILE A 165 1.70 -11.79 -1.41
CA ILE A 165 0.63 -12.29 -2.28
C ILE A 165 0.08 -13.61 -1.72
N GLY A 166 0.96 -14.52 -1.27
CA GLY A 166 0.53 -15.75 -0.59
C GLY A 166 -0.30 -15.47 0.67
N LEU A 167 0.14 -14.50 1.49
CA LEU A 167 -0.63 -14.07 2.67
C LEU A 167 -2.02 -13.54 2.27
N VAL A 168 -2.11 -12.72 1.23
CA VAL A 168 -3.39 -12.18 0.71
C VAL A 168 -4.35 -13.30 0.31
N GLN A 169 -3.87 -14.35 -0.36
CA GLN A 169 -4.71 -15.48 -0.77
C GLN A 169 -5.28 -16.24 0.43
N VAL A 170 -4.46 -16.51 1.45
CA VAL A 170 -4.89 -17.17 2.68
C VAL A 170 -5.91 -16.32 3.44
N LEU A 171 -5.62 -15.02 3.63
CA LEU A 171 -6.54 -14.09 4.30
C LEU A 171 -7.88 -13.96 3.55
N ALA A 172 -7.87 -13.95 2.22
CA ALA A 172 -9.08 -13.91 1.41
C ALA A 172 -9.96 -15.15 1.63
N ALA A 173 -9.34 -16.32 1.72
CA ALA A 173 -10.05 -17.58 1.98
C ALA A 173 -10.59 -17.65 3.42
N GLU A 174 -9.81 -17.22 4.41
CA GLU A 174 -10.21 -17.22 5.82
C GLU A 174 -11.31 -16.20 6.14
N LEU A 175 -11.20 -15.00 5.57
CA LEU A 175 -12.04 -13.86 5.95
C LEU A 175 -13.25 -13.66 5.01
N GLY A 176 -13.35 -14.40 3.92
CA GLY A 176 -14.42 -14.28 2.95
C GLY A 176 -15.81 -14.52 3.55
N THR A 177 -15.94 -15.50 4.46
CA THR A 177 -17.19 -15.79 5.19
C THR A 177 -17.58 -14.68 6.18
N GLN A 178 -16.65 -13.79 6.50
CA GLN A 178 -16.86 -12.60 7.32
C GLN A 178 -17.13 -11.34 6.48
N ASN A 179 -17.41 -11.51 5.18
CA ASN A 179 -17.62 -10.41 4.23
C ASN A 179 -16.42 -9.45 4.14
N ILE A 180 -15.20 -9.96 4.30
CA ILE A 180 -13.96 -9.18 4.15
C ILE A 180 -13.25 -9.63 2.89
N ARG A 181 -13.02 -8.70 1.97
CA ARG A 181 -12.23 -8.91 0.76
C ARG A 181 -10.77 -8.54 1.03
N VAL A 182 -9.85 -9.35 0.53
CA VAL A 182 -8.41 -9.10 0.69
C VAL A 182 -7.72 -9.22 -0.66
N ASN A 183 -7.04 -8.17 -1.11
CA ASN A 183 -6.38 -8.13 -2.42
C ASN A 183 -4.97 -7.54 -2.35
N ALA A 184 -4.11 -7.94 -3.26
CA ALA A 184 -2.83 -7.30 -3.51
C ALA A 184 -2.94 -6.35 -4.70
N LEU A 185 -2.42 -5.13 -4.55
CA LEU A 185 -2.23 -4.17 -5.63
C LEU A 185 -0.75 -4.17 -6.02
N LEU A 186 -0.45 -4.37 -7.30
CA LEU A 186 0.89 -4.52 -7.84
C LEU A 186 1.21 -3.35 -8.81
N PRO A 187 1.73 -2.23 -8.29
CA PRO A 187 2.15 -1.12 -9.14
C PRO A 187 3.37 -1.47 -9.99
N GLY A 188 3.50 -0.84 -11.16
CA GLY A 188 4.74 -0.68 -11.90
C GLY A 188 5.63 0.42 -11.31
N GLY A 189 6.42 1.08 -12.12
CA GLY A 189 7.12 2.30 -11.75
C GLY A 189 6.12 3.43 -11.45
N VAL A 190 6.32 4.13 -10.34
CA VAL A 190 5.46 5.25 -9.92
C VAL A 190 6.33 6.46 -9.63
N ASP A 191 5.90 7.63 -10.04
CA ASP A 191 6.58 8.91 -9.83
C ASP A 191 6.51 9.31 -8.33
N THR A 192 7.43 8.75 -7.56
CA THR A 192 7.56 8.98 -6.12
C THR A 192 9.02 9.20 -5.75
N GLN A 193 9.26 9.73 -4.56
CA GLN A 193 10.63 9.89 -4.03
C GLN A 193 11.42 8.56 -3.93
N ALA A 194 10.72 7.42 -3.88
CA ALA A 194 11.36 6.10 -3.83
C ALA A 194 11.76 5.57 -5.22
N ASN A 195 11.32 6.20 -6.30
CA ASN A 195 11.67 5.78 -7.65
C ASN A 195 13.04 6.34 -8.05
N PRO A 196 13.95 5.51 -8.60
CA PRO A 196 15.28 5.95 -9.03
C PRO A 196 15.29 7.12 -10.04
N ILE A 197 14.22 7.32 -10.81
CA ILE A 197 14.10 8.47 -11.71
C ILE A 197 14.12 9.81 -10.98
N ASN A 198 13.77 9.82 -9.70
CA ASN A 198 13.68 11.01 -8.84
C ASN A 198 14.86 11.11 -7.87
N PHE A 199 15.85 10.24 -7.96
CA PHE A 199 17.04 10.34 -7.12
C PHE A 199 17.91 11.54 -7.56
N PRO A 200 18.53 12.26 -6.62
CA PRO A 200 19.46 13.31 -6.97
C PRO A 200 20.55 12.80 -7.93
N GLY A 201 20.70 13.43 -9.09
CA GLY A 201 21.66 13.02 -10.10
C GLY A 201 21.21 11.85 -10.99
N ALA A 202 19.93 11.51 -11.01
CA ALA A 202 19.39 10.51 -11.94
C ALA A 202 19.77 10.86 -13.40
N LEU A 203 20.40 9.92 -14.09
CA LEU A 203 20.85 10.12 -15.46
C LEU A 203 19.68 10.01 -16.44
N PRO A 204 19.66 10.80 -17.54
CA PRO A 204 18.60 10.73 -18.56
C PRO A 204 18.39 9.31 -19.12
N GLU A 205 19.47 8.53 -19.29
CA GLU A 205 19.37 7.14 -19.72
C GLU A 205 18.67 6.23 -18.71
N THR A 206 18.84 6.47 -17.40
CA THR A 206 18.12 5.74 -16.35
C THR A 206 16.61 6.05 -16.42
N VAL A 207 16.27 7.31 -16.60
CA VAL A 207 14.87 7.75 -16.76
C VAL A 207 14.26 7.13 -18.01
N ALA A 208 14.97 7.19 -19.14
CA ALA A 208 14.53 6.60 -20.41
C ALA A 208 14.35 5.08 -20.30
N PHE A 209 15.30 4.39 -19.65
CA PHE A 209 15.24 2.95 -19.43
C PHE A 209 14.00 2.57 -18.59
N ILE A 210 13.80 3.20 -17.42
CA ILE A 210 12.66 2.89 -16.54
C ILE A 210 11.33 3.17 -17.23
N ASN A 211 11.20 4.30 -17.95
CA ASN A 211 10.00 4.60 -18.73
C ASN A 211 9.81 3.56 -19.86
N GLY A 212 10.89 3.18 -20.53
CA GLY A 212 10.89 2.19 -21.61
C GLY A 212 10.41 0.80 -21.22
N LEU A 213 10.59 0.39 -19.95
CA LEU A 213 10.10 -0.90 -19.42
C LEU A 213 8.57 -1.03 -19.51
N HIS A 214 7.85 0.08 -19.41
CA HIS A 214 6.38 0.08 -19.44
C HIS A 214 5.87 0.08 -20.88
N ALA A 215 4.80 -0.65 -21.17
CA ALA A 215 4.12 -0.56 -22.46
C ALA A 215 3.60 0.86 -22.74
N LEU A 216 3.16 1.57 -21.67
CA LEU A 216 2.73 2.97 -21.75
C LEU A 216 3.86 3.98 -21.85
N LYS A 217 5.15 3.53 -21.85
CA LYS A 217 6.36 4.36 -22.01
C LYS A 217 6.50 5.51 -20.99
N ARG A 218 5.92 5.34 -19.83
CA ARG A 218 6.04 6.23 -18.68
C ARG A 218 5.82 5.48 -17.38
N VAL A 219 6.25 6.04 -16.27
CA VAL A 219 5.80 5.64 -14.93
C VAL A 219 4.40 6.20 -14.64
N ALA A 220 3.72 5.62 -13.67
CA ALA A 220 2.43 6.11 -13.21
C ALA A 220 2.60 7.34 -12.29
N GLN A 221 1.59 8.20 -12.24
CA GLN A 221 1.44 9.17 -11.16
C GLN A 221 0.85 8.48 -9.92
N PRO A 222 1.20 8.94 -8.69
CA PRO A 222 0.64 8.39 -7.45
C PRO A 222 -0.89 8.28 -7.44
N GLU A 223 -1.56 9.26 -8.02
CA GLU A 223 -3.02 9.33 -8.13
C GLU A 223 -3.62 8.21 -8.99
N GLU A 224 -2.87 7.71 -9.99
CA GLU A 224 -3.32 6.59 -10.82
C GLU A 224 -3.36 5.29 -10.02
N ILE A 225 -2.37 5.07 -9.16
CA ILE A 225 -2.33 3.91 -8.26
C ILE A 225 -3.34 4.06 -7.11
N ALA A 226 -3.54 5.29 -6.61
CA ALA A 226 -4.57 5.58 -5.62
C ALA A 226 -5.98 5.26 -6.15
N LYS A 227 -6.27 5.53 -7.43
CA LYS A 227 -7.54 5.15 -8.08
C LYS A 227 -7.71 3.63 -8.17
N ALA A 228 -6.64 2.88 -8.45
CA ALA A 228 -6.68 1.42 -8.44
C ALA A 228 -6.95 0.86 -7.03
N ALA A 229 -6.34 1.45 -5.99
CA ALA A 229 -6.63 1.12 -4.60
C ALA A 229 -8.10 1.47 -4.24
N CYS A 230 -8.60 2.61 -4.69
CA CYS A 230 -9.98 3.06 -4.51
C CYS A 230 -10.98 2.06 -5.13
N PHE A 231 -10.70 1.56 -6.35
CA PHE A 231 -11.50 0.50 -6.97
C PHE A 231 -11.56 -0.75 -6.09
N LEU A 232 -10.41 -1.28 -5.65
CA LEU A 232 -10.35 -2.47 -4.80
C LEU A 232 -11.03 -2.26 -3.44
N ALA A 233 -11.01 -1.04 -2.90
CA ALA A 233 -11.66 -0.68 -1.65
C ALA A 233 -13.17 -0.62 -1.76
N SER A 234 -13.69 -0.24 -2.93
CA SER A 234 -15.11 0.06 -3.16
C SER A 234 -15.95 -1.19 -3.49
N ASP A 235 -17.27 -1.00 -3.50
CA ASP A 235 -18.23 -2.02 -3.91
C ASP A 235 -18.16 -2.37 -5.41
N MET A 236 -17.47 -1.55 -6.23
CA MET A 236 -17.16 -1.91 -7.62
C MET A 236 -16.33 -3.19 -7.73
N ALA A 237 -15.56 -3.51 -6.67
CA ALA A 237 -14.78 -4.74 -6.56
C ALA A 237 -15.45 -5.79 -5.65
N SER A 238 -16.77 -5.78 -5.50
CA SER A 238 -17.52 -6.64 -4.57
C SER A 238 -17.30 -8.15 -4.78
N PHE A 239 -16.91 -8.58 -5.98
CA PHE A 239 -16.59 -9.98 -6.29
C PHE A 239 -15.08 -10.22 -6.54
N VAL A 240 -14.21 -9.28 -6.10
CA VAL A 240 -12.76 -9.38 -6.25
C VAL A 240 -12.12 -9.61 -4.87
N THR A 241 -11.62 -10.81 -4.63
CA THR A 241 -10.86 -11.17 -3.42
C THR A 241 -9.78 -12.20 -3.76
N GLY A 242 -8.67 -12.23 -3.01
CA GLY A 242 -7.52 -13.09 -3.26
C GLY A 242 -6.72 -12.75 -4.52
N SER A 243 -7.01 -11.63 -5.16
CA SER A 243 -6.41 -11.23 -6.44
C SER A 243 -5.07 -10.50 -6.23
N ALA A 244 -4.16 -10.72 -7.18
CA ALA A 244 -2.96 -9.91 -7.39
C ALA A 244 -3.20 -9.01 -8.62
N MET A 245 -3.73 -7.80 -8.40
CA MET A 245 -4.09 -6.89 -9.46
C MET A 245 -2.91 -6.04 -9.91
N LEU A 246 -2.46 -6.23 -11.14
CA LEU A 246 -1.44 -5.40 -11.77
C LEU A 246 -2.01 -4.02 -12.15
N ALA A 247 -1.33 -2.96 -11.72
CA ALA A 247 -1.53 -1.57 -12.13
C ALA A 247 -0.16 -1.01 -12.54
N ASP A 248 0.44 -1.61 -13.55
CA ASP A 248 1.86 -1.56 -13.85
C ASP A 248 2.21 -0.93 -15.21
N GLY A 249 1.26 -0.33 -15.90
CA GLY A 249 1.48 0.26 -17.21
C GLY A 249 1.99 -0.74 -18.26
N GLY A 250 1.78 -2.05 -18.01
CA GLY A 250 2.18 -3.13 -18.89
C GLY A 250 3.65 -3.54 -18.77
N VAL A 251 4.36 -3.19 -17.69
CA VAL A 251 5.76 -3.63 -17.51
C VAL A 251 5.88 -5.15 -17.46
N SER A 252 4.90 -5.84 -16.90
CA SER A 252 4.85 -7.31 -16.79
C SER A 252 4.79 -8.03 -18.14
N ILE A 253 4.26 -7.40 -19.17
CA ILE A 253 4.03 -7.99 -20.50
C ILE A 253 4.91 -7.39 -21.60
N SER A 254 5.54 -6.24 -21.34
CA SER A 254 6.43 -5.57 -22.29
C SER A 254 7.69 -6.41 -22.52
N ARG A 255 8.14 -6.48 -23.79
CA ARG A 255 9.36 -7.19 -24.22
C ARG A 255 10.35 -6.26 -24.93
N THR A 256 10.19 -4.96 -24.73
CA THR A 256 11.02 -3.92 -25.38
C THR A 256 12.24 -3.58 -24.56
#